data_4ef6ea583873b07983450f5a12e98218
#
_entry.id   4ef6ea583873b07983450f5a12e98218
#
_cell.length_a   1.000
_cell.length_b   1.000
_cell.length_c   1.000
_cell.angle_alpha   90.00
_cell.angle_beta   90.00
_cell.angle_gamma   90.00
#
_symmetry.space_group_name_H-M   'P 1'
#
loop_
_entity.id
_entity.type
_entity.pdbx_description
1 polymer ?
#
loop_
_entity_poly.entity_id
_entity_poly.type
_entity_poly.pdbx_seq_one_letter_code
_entity_poly.pdbx_strand_id
1 'polypeptide(L)'
;VALYGQNDYGRIRLEAAELNGQVRERFGLSGAIATLNGQWFLSRRINSSFGVARVPGHAKVRIYVDNQLAARTNQDGYALLPRLHPYMRNHVTLEPLDLPLDTEIGQLKLQPVPAWRSGVLIDIPVRRVAAATFNLMLDDGKPVPAGASVDLLNDQSAAAESFGVGHEGLVYLSGLGTENAVRAYWPGGECIAKIHFQPEAGSVPYLGQYPCQRTHTREVSR
;
A
#
# COMPACT_ATOMS: atom_id res chain seq x y z
N VAL A 1 23.58 38.84 -16.09
CA VAL A 1 22.60 37.84 -16.50
C VAL A 1 22.77 36.63 -15.59
N ALA A 2 21.69 36.05 -15.11
CA ALA A 2 21.72 34.84 -14.30
C ALA A 2 20.71 33.81 -14.86
N LEU A 3 21.14 32.56 -15.00
CA LEU A 3 20.34 31.43 -15.44
C LEU A 3 20.30 30.38 -14.33
N TYR A 4 19.12 29.95 -13.95
CA TYR A 4 18.91 28.94 -12.92
C TYR A 4 18.12 27.79 -13.50
N GLY A 5 18.65 26.57 -13.36
CA GLY A 5 17.94 25.34 -13.67
C GLY A 5 17.86 24.44 -12.44
N GLN A 6 16.69 23.86 -12.17
CA GLN A 6 16.48 22.92 -11.06
C GLN A 6 15.59 21.79 -11.51
N ASN A 7 15.99 20.56 -11.17
CA ASN A 7 15.20 19.35 -11.32
C ASN A 7 15.27 18.52 -10.02
N ASP A 8 14.74 17.30 -10.04
CA ASP A 8 14.78 16.42 -8.86
C ASP A 8 16.19 15.91 -8.51
N TYR A 9 17.12 15.96 -9.44
CA TYR A 9 18.49 15.44 -9.28
C TYR A 9 19.50 16.49 -8.86
N GLY A 10 19.23 17.79 -9.13
CA GLY A 10 20.19 18.83 -8.81
C GLY A 10 19.75 20.24 -9.20
N ARG A 11 20.66 21.16 -9.01
CA ARG A 11 20.52 22.56 -9.39
C ARG A 11 21.76 23.02 -10.12
N ILE A 12 21.56 23.72 -11.24
CA ILE A 12 22.59 24.40 -12.03
C ILE A 12 22.38 25.90 -11.89
N ARG A 13 23.46 26.63 -11.73
CA ARG A 13 23.48 28.09 -11.66
C ARG A 13 24.58 28.60 -12.57
N LEU A 14 24.22 29.49 -13.49
CA LEU A 14 25.14 30.20 -14.37
C LEU A 14 24.92 31.69 -14.14
N GLU A 15 25.97 32.41 -13.81
CA GLU A 15 25.94 33.86 -13.62
C GLU A 15 27.05 34.51 -14.45
N ALA A 16 26.71 35.55 -15.18
CA ALA A 16 27.65 36.41 -15.83
C ALA A 16 27.37 37.87 -15.40
N ALA A 17 28.37 38.53 -14.86
CA ALA A 17 28.27 39.92 -14.44
C ALA A 17 29.49 40.71 -15.02
N GLU A 18 29.24 41.89 -15.52
CA GLU A 18 30.26 42.84 -15.90
C GLU A 18 30.46 43.84 -14.76
N LEU A 19 31.71 43.94 -14.30
CA LEU A 19 32.11 44.87 -13.25
C LEU A 19 33.36 45.60 -13.67
N ASN A 20 33.34 46.92 -13.80
CA ASN A 20 34.49 47.73 -14.21
C ASN A 20 35.09 47.31 -15.55
N GLY A 21 34.28 46.96 -16.56
CA GLY A 21 34.73 46.48 -17.87
C GLY A 21 35.32 45.04 -17.90
N GLN A 22 35.21 44.35 -16.78
CA GLN A 22 35.59 42.92 -16.71
C GLN A 22 34.39 42.03 -16.58
N VAL A 23 34.26 41.04 -17.45
CA VAL A 23 33.23 39.98 -17.38
C VAL A 23 33.66 38.96 -16.36
N ARG A 24 32.79 38.69 -15.38
CA ARG A 24 32.96 37.63 -14.40
C ARG A 24 31.86 36.59 -14.59
N GLU A 25 32.27 35.39 -14.80
CA GLU A 25 31.40 34.22 -14.96
C GLU A 25 31.48 33.34 -13.71
N ARG A 26 30.32 32.87 -13.26
CA ARG A 26 30.21 31.92 -12.16
C ARG A 26 29.35 30.73 -12.58
N PHE A 27 29.93 29.54 -12.45
CA PHE A 27 29.20 28.29 -12.61
C PHE A 27 29.05 27.62 -11.25
N GLY A 28 27.85 27.13 -10.98
CA GLY A 28 27.51 26.36 -9.76
C GLY A 28 26.70 25.12 -10.10
N LEU A 29 27.14 23.99 -9.63
CA LEU A 29 26.39 22.74 -9.65
C LEU A 29 26.20 22.26 -8.21
N SER A 30 24.98 21.90 -7.84
CA SER A 30 24.71 21.33 -6.52
C SER A 30 23.74 20.18 -6.60
N GLY A 31 24.06 19.10 -5.91
CA GLY A 31 23.26 17.88 -5.81
C GLY A 31 23.78 17.02 -4.66
N ALA A 32 23.27 15.82 -4.56
CA ALA A 32 23.68 14.80 -3.61
C ALA A 32 23.60 13.42 -4.25
N ILE A 33 24.50 12.54 -3.82
CA ILE A 33 24.41 11.11 -4.08
C ILE A 33 24.13 10.46 -2.73
N ALA A 34 23.03 9.72 -2.65
CA ALA A 34 22.68 8.94 -1.47
C ALA A 34 22.73 7.45 -1.80
N THR A 35 23.22 6.66 -0.87
CA THR A 35 23.20 5.21 -0.97
C THR A 35 22.64 4.62 0.32
N LEU A 36 21.74 3.66 0.17
CA LEU A 36 21.17 2.90 1.28
C LEU A 36 20.64 1.57 0.75
N ASN A 37 20.86 0.50 1.49
CA ASN A 37 20.40 -0.85 1.14
C ASN A 37 20.81 -1.30 -0.28
N GLY A 38 22.05 -0.96 -0.70
CA GLY A 38 22.58 -1.29 -2.02
C GLY A 38 22.01 -0.46 -3.18
N GLN A 39 21.10 0.47 -2.91
CA GLN A 39 20.53 1.37 -3.92
C GLN A 39 21.25 2.71 -3.96
N TRP A 40 21.36 3.28 -5.16
CA TRP A 40 22.00 4.58 -5.40
C TRP A 40 20.97 5.57 -5.93
N PHE A 41 20.98 6.77 -5.37
CA PHE A 41 20.06 7.83 -5.73
C PHE A 41 20.80 9.12 -6.00
N LEU A 42 20.46 9.76 -7.10
CA LEU A 42 20.79 11.15 -7.36
C LEU A 42 19.68 12.04 -6.81
N SER A 43 20.03 13.11 -6.14
CA SER A 43 19.07 14.01 -5.51
C SER A 43 19.56 15.44 -5.48
N ARG A 44 18.65 16.36 -5.24
CA ARG A 44 18.99 17.69 -4.75
C ARG A 44 19.73 17.56 -3.42
N ARG A 45 20.40 18.63 -3.02
CA ARG A 45 21.22 18.64 -1.80
C ARG A 45 20.43 18.12 -0.59
N ILE A 46 20.99 17.14 0.09
CA ILE A 46 20.50 16.60 1.35
C ILE A 46 21.21 17.35 2.48
N ASN A 47 20.47 18.16 3.23
CA ASN A 47 21.04 19.02 4.28
C ASN A 47 20.88 18.42 5.70
N SER A 48 20.02 17.42 5.83
CA SER A 48 19.64 16.83 7.12
C SER A 48 19.63 15.30 7.00
N SER A 49 18.64 14.66 7.54
CA SER A 49 18.45 13.23 7.43
C SER A 49 17.61 12.88 6.19
N PHE A 50 17.78 11.68 5.69
CA PHE A 50 17.01 11.17 4.57
C PHE A 50 16.43 9.79 4.88
N GLY A 51 15.48 9.36 4.08
CA GLY A 51 14.93 8.01 4.10
C GLY A 51 14.95 7.39 2.72
N VAL A 52 14.93 6.08 2.68
CA VAL A 52 14.62 5.32 1.48
C VAL A 52 13.39 4.49 1.78
N ALA A 53 12.27 4.82 1.16
CA ALA A 53 11.06 4.00 1.22
C ALA A 53 11.20 2.82 0.27
N ARG A 54 10.79 1.65 0.71
CA ARG A 54 10.76 0.42 -0.08
C ARG A 54 9.34 -0.12 -0.13
N VAL A 55 8.82 -0.30 -1.35
CA VAL A 55 7.54 -0.95 -1.65
C VAL A 55 7.84 -2.12 -2.59
N PRO A 56 8.07 -3.34 -2.06
CA PRO A 56 8.58 -4.46 -2.83
C PRO A 56 7.71 -4.77 -4.06
N GLY A 57 8.34 -4.84 -5.24
CA GLY A 57 7.68 -5.23 -6.50
C GLY A 57 6.73 -4.18 -7.11
N HIS A 58 6.68 -2.95 -6.56
CA HIS A 58 5.77 -1.92 -7.05
C HIS A 58 6.51 -0.64 -7.43
N ALA A 59 6.57 -0.37 -8.73
CA ALA A 59 7.14 0.84 -9.31
C ALA A 59 6.11 1.97 -9.39
N LYS A 60 6.60 3.23 -9.43
CA LYS A 60 5.81 4.45 -9.62
C LYS A 60 4.80 4.77 -8.50
N VAL A 61 4.84 4.06 -7.38
CA VAL A 61 4.00 4.32 -6.21
C VAL A 61 4.38 5.66 -5.59
N ARG A 62 3.41 6.53 -5.38
CA ARG A 62 3.59 7.83 -4.71
C ARG A 62 3.82 7.65 -3.22
N ILE A 63 4.88 8.26 -2.74
CA ILE A 63 5.24 8.27 -1.32
C ILE A 63 5.09 9.69 -0.79
N TYR A 64 4.40 9.83 0.32
CA TYR A 64 4.15 11.10 0.99
C TYR A 64 4.92 11.16 2.31
N VAL A 65 5.43 12.33 2.62
CA VAL A 65 5.99 12.68 3.93
C VAL A 65 5.19 13.87 4.47
N ASP A 66 4.62 13.72 5.65
CA ASP A 66 3.78 14.74 6.29
C ASP A 66 2.67 15.28 5.34
N ASN A 67 2.00 14.37 4.63
CA ASN A 67 0.95 14.60 3.63
C ASN A 67 1.42 15.37 2.36
N GLN A 68 2.72 15.53 2.15
CA GLN A 68 3.26 16.13 0.93
C GLN A 68 3.89 15.06 0.05
N LEU A 69 3.62 15.08 -1.25
CA LEU A 69 4.27 14.18 -2.21
C LEU A 69 5.78 14.40 -2.17
N ALA A 70 6.50 13.39 -1.71
CA ALA A 70 7.95 13.45 -1.56
C ALA A 70 8.70 12.79 -2.72
N ALA A 71 8.21 11.61 -3.18
CA ALA A 71 8.87 10.86 -4.25
C ALA A 71 7.92 9.82 -4.86
N ARG A 72 8.39 9.14 -5.92
CA ARG A 72 7.77 7.93 -6.48
C ARG A 72 8.79 6.81 -6.48
N THR A 73 8.33 5.58 -6.28
CA THR A 73 9.21 4.41 -6.34
C THR A 73 9.76 4.20 -7.77
N ASN A 74 11.03 3.80 -7.83
CA ASN A 74 11.70 3.38 -9.06
C ASN A 74 11.24 1.97 -9.51
N GLN A 75 11.86 1.41 -10.54
CA GLN A 75 11.53 0.07 -11.05
C GLN A 75 11.72 -1.03 -10.01
N ASP A 76 12.65 -0.87 -9.08
CA ASP A 76 12.94 -1.82 -8.01
C ASP A 76 12.08 -1.61 -6.76
N GLY A 77 11.14 -0.66 -6.79
CA GLY A 77 10.25 -0.34 -5.67
C GLY A 77 10.87 0.56 -4.60
N TYR A 78 11.94 1.31 -4.90
CA TYR A 78 12.57 2.20 -3.94
C TYR A 78 12.34 3.68 -4.27
N ALA A 79 12.18 4.50 -3.24
CA ALA A 79 12.02 5.95 -3.36
C ALA A 79 12.89 6.69 -2.34
N LEU A 80 13.69 7.66 -2.80
CA LEU A 80 14.46 8.51 -1.91
C LEU A 80 13.59 9.63 -1.34
N LEU A 81 13.64 9.80 -0.02
CA LEU A 81 13.00 10.87 0.74
C LEU A 81 14.09 11.80 1.27
N PRO A 82 14.47 12.85 0.54
CA PRO A 82 15.72 13.60 0.82
C PRO A 82 15.59 14.58 2.00
N ARG A 83 14.42 14.70 2.60
CA ARG A 83 14.16 15.64 3.69
C ARG A 83 13.30 14.96 4.76
N LEU A 84 13.97 14.40 5.76
CA LEU A 84 13.34 13.95 6.99
C LEU A 84 13.83 14.82 8.16
N HIS A 85 12.95 15.05 9.10
CA HIS A 85 13.26 15.76 10.33
C HIS A 85 13.98 14.83 11.31
N PRO A 86 15.24 15.13 11.70
CA PRO A 86 15.99 14.31 12.64
C PRO A 86 15.39 14.40 14.04
N TYR A 87 15.44 13.29 14.76
CA TYR A 87 14.93 13.15 16.14
C TYR A 87 13.43 13.42 16.29
N MET A 88 12.70 13.50 15.20
CA MET A 88 11.24 13.69 15.15
C MET A 88 10.56 12.54 14.42
N ARG A 89 9.30 12.31 14.72
CA ARG A 89 8.46 11.37 13.99
C ARG A 89 8.08 12.00 12.64
N ASN A 90 8.48 11.39 11.55
CA ASN A 90 8.09 11.78 10.20
C ASN A 90 6.94 10.86 9.75
N HIS A 91 5.82 11.40 9.33
CA HIS A 91 4.69 10.60 8.88
C HIS A 91 4.89 10.20 7.43
N VAL A 92 5.25 8.94 7.19
CA VAL A 92 5.43 8.39 5.85
C VAL A 92 4.24 7.51 5.48
N THR A 93 3.63 7.81 4.33
CA THR A 93 2.50 7.05 3.78
C THR A 93 2.72 6.80 2.30
N LEU A 94 2.01 5.84 1.73
CA LEU A 94 1.94 5.63 0.29
C LEU A 94 0.52 5.93 -0.23
N GLU A 95 0.40 6.06 -1.56
CA GLU A 95 -0.89 6.17 -2.24
C GLU A 95 -1.46 4.78 -2.53
N PRO A 96 -2.52 4.35 -1.83
CA PRO A 96 -3.09 3.01 -2.06
C PRO A 96 -3.61 2.79 -3.47
N LEU A 97 -4.08 3.84 -4.15
CA LEU A 97 -4.61 3.77 -5.51
C LEU A 97 -3.54 3.51 -6.58
N ASP A 98 -2.25 3.62 -6.23
CA ASP A 98 -1.15 3.29 -7.14
C ASP A 98 -0.79 1.79 -7.07
N LEU A 99 -1.39 1.03 -6.15
CA LEU A 99 -1.20 -0.41 -6.01
C LEU A 99 -2.31 -1.19 -6.71
N PRO A 100 -2.03 -2.40 -7.20
CA PRO A 100 -3.05 -3.31 -7.69
C PRO A 100 -4.11 -3.63 -6.61
N LEU A 101 -5.34 -3.89 -7.04
CA LEU A 101 -6.46 -4.17 -6.13
C LEU A 101 -6.28 -5.43 -5.27
N ASP A 102 -5.43 -6.36 -5.74
CA ASP A 102 -5.05 -7.58 -5.04
C ASP A 102 -3.88 -7.38 -4.06
N THR A 103 -3.54 -6.12 -3.75
CA THR A 103 -2.44 -5.79 -2.84
C THR A 103 -2.96 -5.34 -1.49
N GLU A 104 -2.56 -6.05 -0.46
CA GLU A 104 -2.79 -5.68 0.93
C GLU A 104 -1.59 -4.92 1.48
N ILE A 105 -1.86 -3.84 2.21
CA ILE A 105 -0.85 -2.99 2.85
C ILE A 105 -0.85 -3.34 4.33
N GLY A 106 0.22 -3.99 4.82
CA GLY A 106 0.30 -4.40 6.21
C GLY A 106 0.34 -3.22 7.19
N GLN A 107 0.96 -2.11 6.80
CA GLN A 107 0.99 -0.88 7.61
C GLN A 107 0.99 0.35 6.71
N LEU A 108 -0.11 1.11 6.74
CA LEU A 108 -0.29 2.28 5.88
C LEU A 108 0.49 3.51 6.36
N LYS A 109 0.71 3.66 7.68
CA LYS A 109 1.39 4.82 8.28
C LYS A 109 2.63 4.37 9.03
N LEU A 110 3.77 4.85 8.60
CA LEU A 110 5.05 4.62 9.24
C LEU A 110 5.58 5.92 9.83
N GLN A 111 6.28 5.83 10.96
CA GLN A 111 6.79 7.00 11.69
C GLN A 111 8.29 6.87 11.97
N PRO A 112 9.16 6.91 10.94
CA PRO A 112 10.60 6.84 11.17
C PRO A 112 11.11 8.04 11.93
N VAL A 113 12.09 7.79 12.82
CA VAL A 113 12.79 8.81 13.60
C VAL A 113 14.29 8.70 13.29
N PRO A 114 14.79 9.34 12.23
CA PRO A 114 16.19 9.29 11.88
C PRO A 114 17.05 10.12 12.86
N ALA A 115 18.31 9.71 13.06
CA ALA A 115 19.30 10.56 13.71
C ALA A 115 19.77 11.67 12.76
N TRP A 116 20.41 12.69 13.30
CA TRP A 116 21.03 13.77 12.50
C TRP A 116 22.03 13.23 11.49
N ARG A 117 21.92 13.66 10.24
CA ARG A 117 22.77 13.25 9.11
C ARG A 117 22.80 11.75 8.87
N SER A 118 21.72 11.04 9.17
CA SER A 118 21.60 9.61 8.91
C SER A 118 20.60 9.31 7.82
N GLY A 119 20.74 8.12 7.23
CA GLY A 119 19.74 7.50 6.35
C GLY A 119 18.95 6.42 7.10
N VAL A 120 17.66 6.32 6.83
CA VAL A 120 16.79 5.26 7.40
C VAL A 120 16.06 4.52 6.28
N LEU A 121 16.08 3.18 6.34
CA LEU A 121 15.24 2.36 5.48
C LEU A 121 13.81 2.30 6.07
N ILE A 122 12.83 2.58 5.23
CA ILE A 122 11.41 2.59 5.57
C ILE A 122 10.77 1.50 4.73
N ASP A 123 10.68 0.30 5.30
CA ASP A 123 10.09 -0.84 4.62
C ASP A 123 8.57 -0.79 4.79
N ILE A 124 7.86 -0.62 3.67
CA ILE A 124 6.40 -0.60 3.65
C ILE A 124 5.94 -1.99 3.24
N PRO A 125 5.42 -2.79 4.19
CA PRO A 125 5.05 -4.16 3.92
C PRO A 125 3.82 -4.19 3.02
N VAL A 126 3.99 -4.71 1.82
CA VAL A 126 2.92 -4.98 0.87
C VAL A 126 2.97 -6.45 0.47
N ARG A 127 1.83 -7.09 0.39
CA ARG A 127 1.71 -8.47 -0.06
C ARG A 127 0.56 -8.61 -1.06
N ARG A 128 0.71 -9.49 -2.02
CA ARG A 128 -0.41 -9.88 -2.86
C ARG A 128 -1.31 -10.82 -2.09
N VAL A 129 -2.61 -10.60 -2.20
CA VAL A 129 -3.63 -11.45 -1.63
C VAL A 129 -4.59 -11.86 -2.73
N ALA A 130 -4.94 -13.12 -2.75
CA ALA A 130 -5.99 -13.59 -3.63
C ALA A 130 -7.33 -13.12 -3.03
N ALA A 131 -8.07 -12.29 -3.77
CA ALA A 131 -9.33 -11.73 -3.32
C ALA A 131 -10.39 -11.83 -4.42
N ALA A 132 -11.65 -11.95 -4.01
CA ALA A 132 -12.79 -11.96 -4.93
C ALA A 132 -14.03 -11.35 -4.29
N THR A 133 -15.00 -11.00 -5.13
CA THR A 133 -16.35 -10.63 -4.72
C THR A 133 -17.35 -11.69 -5.20
N PHE A 134 -18.40 -11.94 -4.43
CA PHE A 134 -19.47 -12.87 -4.77
C PHE A 134 -20.69 -12.58 -3.90
N ASN A 135 -21.86 -13.13 -4.30
CA ASN A 135 -23.08 -13.02 -3.50
C ASN A 135 -23.37 -14.35 -2.80
N LEU A 136 -23.69 -14.31 -1.52
CA LEU A 136 -24.16 -15.45 -0.75
C LEU A 136 -25.68 -15.52 -0.75
N MET A 137 -26.20 -16.66 -1.22
CA MET A 137 -27.63 -16.91 -1.34
C MET A 137 -28.03 -18.06 -0.41
N LEU A 138 -29.07 -17.87 0.39
CA LEU A 138 -29.64 -18.90 1.26
C LEU A 138 -30.43 -19.94 0.45
N ASP A 139 -30.72 -21.08 1.08
CA ASP A 139 -31.46 -22.17 0.48
C ASP A 139 -32.88 -21.79 0.01
N ASP A 140 -33.46 -20.72 0.58
CA ASP A 140 -34.75 -20.16 0.20
C ASP A 140 -34.67 -19.14 -0.97
N GLY A 141 -33.50 -18.99 -1.58
CA GLY A 141 -33.25 -18.07 -2.68
C GLY A 141 -33.11 -16.61 -2.26
N LYS A 142 -33.12 -16.30 -0.97
CA LYS A 142 -32.88 -14.94 -0.47
C LYS A 142 -31.39 -14.70 -0.25
N PRO A 143 -30.91 -13.47 -0.39
CA PRO A 143 -29.53 -13.15 -0.05
C PRO A 143 -29.29 -13.26 1.46
N VAL A 144 -28.04 -13.59 1.85
CA VAL A 144 -27.61 -13.46 3.24
C VAL A 144 -27.81 -12.01 3.68
N PRO A 145 -28.33 -11.75 4.89
CA PRO A 145 -28.67 -10.41 5.34
C PRO A 145 -27.46 -9.46 5.33
N ALA A 146 -27.69 -8.23 4.87
CA ALA A 146 -26.68 -7.18 4.97
C ALA A 146 -26.31 -6.91 6.44
N GLY A 147 -25.01 -6.73 6.71
CA GLY A 147 -24.49 -6.60 8.07
C GLY A 147 -24.16 -7.93 8.76
N ALA A 148 -24.40 -9.07 8.12
CA ALA A 148 -23.85 -10.35 8.56
C ALA A 148 -22.32 -10.33 8.48
N SER A 149 -21.66 -11.17 9.28
CA SER A 149 -20.21 -11.36 9.26
C SER A 149 -19.87 -12.66 8.55
N VAL A 150 -18.73 -12.67 7.85
CA VAL A 150 -18.22 -13.84 7.13
C VAL A 150 -16.79 -14.14 7.57
N ASP A 151 -16.54 -15.37 7.99
CA ASP A 151 -15.22 -15.88 8.34
C ASP A 151 -14.76 -16.91 7.30
N LEU A 152 -13.49 -16.84 6.95
CA LEU A 152 -12.82 -17.87 6.14
C LEU A 152 -12.40 -19.02 7.05
N LEU A 153 -12.85 -20.24 6.77
CA LEU A 153 -12.59 -21.43 7.58
C LEU A 153 -11.30 -22.18 7.19
N ASN A 154 -10.46 -21.59 6.34
CA ASN A 154 -9.21 -22.23 5.91
C ASN A 154 -8.16 -22.17 7.03
N ASP A 155 -7.48 -23.28 7.26
CA ASP A 155 -6.54 -23.53 8.37
C ASP A 155 -5.26 -22.67 8.41
N GLN A 156 -5.11 -21.69 7.51
CA GLN A 156 -3.85 -20.94 7.35
C GLN A 156 -3.87 -19.48 7.78
N SER A 157 -4.97 -18.98 8.33
CA SER A 157 -5.03 -17.58 8.83
C SER A 157 -4.89 -17.55 10.34
N ALA A 158 -3.72 -17.17 10.82
CA ALA A 158 -3.45 -16.96 12.24
C ALA A 158 -4.19 -15.75 12.86
N ALA A 159 -5.00 -15.02 12.09
CA ALA A 159 -5.96 -14.03 12.54
C ALA A 159 -7.22 -14.21 11.71
N ALA A 160 -8.30 -14.62 12.32
CA ALA A 160 -9.62 -14.69 11.69
C ALA A 160 -10.08 -13.25 11.38
N GLU A 161 -9.77 -12.78 10.16
CA GLU A 161 -10.37 -11.55 9.66
C GLU A 161 -11.84 -11.85 9.34
N SER A 162 -12.73 -11.10 9.97
CA SER A 162 -14.17 -11.18 9.70
C SER A 162 -14.54 -10.11 8.69
N PHE A 163 -15.23 -10.51 7.63
CA PHE A 163 -15.66 -9.64 6.54
C PHE A 163 -17.16 -9.36 6.63
N GLY A 164 -17.59 -8.17 6.21
CA GLY A 164 -18.99 -7.81 6.23
C GLY A 164 -19.73 -8.24 4.98
N VAL A 165 -21.01 -8.61 5.13
CA VAL A 165 -21.95 -8.81 4.03
C VAL A 165 -22.61 -7.49 3.69
N GLY A 166 -22.51 -7.08 2.43
CA GLY A 166 -23.15 -5.90 1.88
C GLY A 166 -24.57 -6.14 1.39
N HIS A 167 -25.07 -5.20 0.60
CA HIS A 167 -26.39 -5.31 -0.02
C HIS A 167 -26.48 -6.53 -0.94
N GLU A 168 -27.66 -7.17 -1.02
CA GLU A 168 -27.92 -8.36 -1.83
C GLU A 168 -27.00 -9.56 -1.56
N GLY A 169 -26.46 -9.66 -0.34
CA GLY A 169 -25.54 -10.75 0.02
C GLY A 169 -24.14 -10.62 -0.57
N LEU A 170 -23.75 -9.42 -1.06
CA LEU A 170 -22.43 -9.18 -1.65
C LEU A 170 -21.37 -9.24 -0.57
N VAL A 171 -20.34 -10.06 -0.82
CA VAL A 171 -19.17 -10.23 0.05
C VAL A 171 -17.91 -9.92 -0.75
N TYR A 172 -17.00 -9.17 -0.16
CA TYR A 172 -15.60 -9.11 -0.55
C TYR A 172 -14.81 -9.98 0.42
N LEU A 173 -14.01 -10.88 -0.09
CA LEU A 173 -13.17 -11.77 0.71
C LEU A 173 -11.73 -11.77 0.19
N SER A 174 -10.75 -11.64 1.06
CA SER A 174 -9.33 -11.76 0.78
C SER A 174 -8.73 -12.99 1.47
N GLY A 175 -7.55 -13.41 1.03
CA GLY A 175 -6.89 -14.61 1.56
C GLY A 175 -7.44 -15.93 1.02
N LEU A 176 -8.09 -15.88 -0.15
CA LEU A 176 -8.67 -17.05 -0.80
C LEU A 176 -7.59 -18.00 -1.34
N GLY A 177 -7.80 -19.29 -1.13
CA GLY A 177 -7.11 -20.38 -1.84
C GLY A 177 -7.93 -20.87 -3.03
N THR A 178 -7.55 -22.02 -3.60
CA THR A 178 -8.32 -22.67 -4.68
C THR A 178 -9.65 -23.22 -4.19
N GLU A 179 -9.68 -23.80 -3.00
CA GLU A 179 -10.87 -24.30 -2.35
C GLU A 179 -11.04 -23.59 -1.02
N ASN A 180 -12.20 -22.99 -0.80
CA ASN A 180 -12.49 -22.20 0.37
C ASN A 180 -13.82 -22.63 1.00
N ALA A 181 -13.83 -22.75 2.32
CA ALA A 181 -15.05 -22.84 3.09
C ALA A 181 -15.25 -21.53 3.85
N VAL A 182 -16.41 -20.94 3.74
CA VAL A 182 -16.75 -19.68 4.42
C VAL A 182 -17.99 -19.89 5.30
N ARG A 183 -17.97 -19.30 6.49
CA ARG A 183 -19.11 -19.29 7.41
C ARG A 183 -19.64 -17.86 7.49
N ALA A 184 -20.89 -17.67 7.10
CA ALA A 184 -21.60 -16.43 7.31
C ALA A 184 -22.51 -16.56 8.54
N TYR A 185 -22.53 -15.54 9.41
CA TYR A 185 -23.35 -15.54 10.61
C TYR A 185 -23.95 -14.16 10.90
N TRP A 186 -25.20 -14.17 11.44
CA TRP A 186 -25.95 -12.98 11.77
C TRP A 186 -26.90 -13.26 12.96
N PRO A 187 -27.50 -12.23 13.59
CA PRO A 187 -28.53 -12.46 14.59
C PRO A 187 -29.70 -13.26 13.99
N GLY A 188 -29.83 -14.52 14.38
CA GLY A 188 -30.90 -15.43 13.94
C GLY A 188 -30.47 -16.54 12.98
N GLY A 189 -29.16 -16.70 12.67
CA GLY A 189 -28.72 -17.85 11.91
C GLY A 189 -27.27 -17.80 11.45
N GLU A 190 -26.85 -18.93 10.93
CA GLU A 190 -25.55 -19.07 10.26
C GLU A 190 -25.68 -20.00 9.05
N CYS A 191 -24.79 -19.87 8.09
CA CYS A 191 -24.69 -20.76 6.95
C CYS A 191 -23.24 -20.97 6.51
N ILE A 192 -23.00 -22.05 5.79
CA ILE A 192 -21.68 -22.39 5.24
C ILE A 192 -21.78 -22.48 3.72
N ALA A 193 -20.84 -21.84 3.03
CA ALA A 193 -20.68 -21.92 1.59
C ALA A 193 -19.31 -22.44 1.22
N LYS A 194 -19.23 -23.16 0.10
CA LYS A 194 -17.96 -23.57 -0.51
C LYS A 194 -17.72 -22.75 -1.77
N ILE A 195 -16.53 -22.19 -1.87
CA ILE A 195 -16.15 -21.31 -2.97
C ILE A 195 -14.92 -21.86 -3.65
N HIS A 196 -15.05 -22.12 -4.94
CA HIS A 196 -13.93 -22.45 -5.80
C HIS A 196 -13.41 -21.19 -6.47
N PHE A 197 -12.10 -20.94 -6.37
CA PHE A 197 -11.48 -19.73 -6.88
C PHE A 197 -10.13 -20.00 -7.52
N GLN A 198 -9.92 -19.49 -8.71
CA GLN A 198 -8.60 -19.48 -9.35
C GLN A 198 -8.04 -18.06 -9.34
N PRO A 199 -7.00 -17.79 -8.55
CA PRO A 199 -6.43 -16.45 -8.43
C PRO A 199 -5.84 -15.96 -9.75
N GLU A 200 -6.28 -14.80 -10.22
CA GLU A 200 -5.66 -14.05 -11.30
C GLU A 200 -4.93 -12.85 -10.72
N ALA A 201 -3.66 -12.66 -11.14
CA ALA A 201 -2.86 -11.57 -10.63
C ALA A 201 -3.41 -10.19 -11.04
N GLY A 202 -3.52 -9.28 -10.07
CA GLY A 202 -3.92 -7.88 -10.32
C GLY A 202 -5.42 -7.64 -10.42
N SER A 203 -6.26 -8.67 -10.21
CA SER A 203 -7.71 -8.54 -10.29
C SER A 203 -8.42 -9.03 -9.05
N VAL A 204 -9.61 -8.45 -8.80
CA VAL A 204 -10.59 -8.93 -7.82
C VAL A 204 -11.84 -9.30 -8.60
N PRO A 205 -11.95 -10.52 -9.12
CA PRO A 205 -13.07 -10.91 -9.96
C PRO A 205 -14.37 -11.03 -9.16
N TYR A 206 -15.49 -10.85 -9.86
CA TYR A 206 -16.79 -11.22 -9.35
C TYR A 206 -17.09 -12.66 -9.76
N LEU A 207 -17.30 -13.54 -8.78
CA LEU A 207 -17.46 -14.99 -8.97
C LEU A 207 -18.93 -15.44 -9.15
N GLY A 208 -19.88 -14.49 -9.11
CA GLY A 208 -21.29 -14.82 -9.21
C GLY A 208 -21.96 -15.12 -7.86
N GLN A 209 -22.99 -15.97 -7.88
CA GLN A 209 -23.77 -16.34 -6.71
C GLN A 209 -23.37 -17.72 -6.18
N TYR A 210 -23.21 -17.82 -4.86
CA TYR A 210 -22.87 -19.06 -4.18
C TYR A 210 -23.95 -19.45 -3.18
N PRO A 211 -24.42 -20.72 -3.19
CA PRO A 211 -25.37 -21.20 -2.21
C PRO A 211 -24.71 -21.31 -0.82
N CYS A 212 -25.38 -20.78 0.18
CA CYS A 212 -24.97 -20.83 1.57
C CYS A 212 -25.98 -21.69 2.34
N GLN A 213 -25.56 -22.89 2.72
CA GLN A 213 -26.41 -23.86 3.40
C GLN A 213 -26.54 -23.51 4.87
N ARG A 214 -27.76 -23.34 5.35
CA ARG A 214 -28.02 -23.09 6.78
C ARG A 214 -27.56 -24.24 7.63
N THR A 215 -26.77 -23.95 8.64
CA THR A 215 -26.40 -24.92 9.66
C THR A 215 -27.50 -24.93 10.71
N HIS A 216 -28.27 -26.03 10.81
CA HIS A 216 -29.20 -26.19 11.91
C HIS A 216 -28.41 -26.36 13.21
N THR A 217 -28.32 -25.31 14.00
CA THR A 217 -27.83 -25.45 15.38
C THR A 217 -28.84 -26.35 16.09
N ARG A 218 -28.46 -27.59 16.43
CA ARG A 218 -29.24 -28.42 17.35
C ARG A 218 -29.32 -27.63 18.66
N GLU A 219 -30.49 -27.10 18.97
CA GLU A 219 -30.77 -26.68 20.33
C GLU A 219 -30.46 -27.84 21.26
N VAL A 220 -29.41 -27.70 22.05
CA VAL A 220 -29.18 -28.58 23.21
C VAL A 220 -30.25 -28.18 24.21
N SER A 221 -31.39 -28.90 24.17
CA SER A 221 -32.43 -28.86 25.18
C SER A 221 -31.77 -29.15 26.54
N ARG A 222 -31.84 -28.16 27.43
CA ARG A 222 -31.59 -28.34 28.87
C ARG A 222 -32.84 -28.79 29.53
#